data_26371ec4eb7ab636f6ec843c150115af
#
_entry.id   26371ec4eb7ab636f6ec843c150115af
#
_cell.length_a   1.000
_cell.length_b   1.000
_cell.length_c   1.000
_cell.angle_alpha   90.00
_cell.angle_beta   90.00
_cell.angle_gamma   90.00
#
_symmetry.space_group_name_H-M   'P 1'
#
loop_
_entity.id
_entity.type
_entity.pdbx_description
1 polymer ?
#
loop_
_entity_poly.entity_id
_entity_poly.type
_entity_poly.pdbx_seq_one_letter_code
_entity_poly.pdbx_strand_id
1 'polypeptide(L)'
;MQFLKILLNTACAVFFVFDVSWTHSVLNVAESGEASAIVASKIPDRPYEFLIQKLANKYNVPVNLAHAVVKVESNYKAGIKGAAGEIGLMQIKPSTARGLGFSGSVQDLYDPATNLEYGMRYLARAYKLSGGSTCGTILKYNAGHAAKKMNSISAKYCAKVKTYLASLK
;
A
#
# COMPACT_ATOMS: atom_id res chain seq x y z
N MET A 1 -56.38 -23.42 -29.18
CA MET A 1 -57.08 -24.70 -29.49
C MET A 1 -56.32 -25.78 -28.75
N GLN A 2 -57.04 -26.25 -27.79
CA GLN A 2 -57.28 -27.62 -27.30
C GLN A 2 -56.12 -28.24 -26.49
N PHE A 3 -56.40 -28.44 -25.24
CA PHE A 3 -57.01 -29.43 -24.37
C PHE A 3 -55.93 -30.41 -23.87
N LEU A 4 -55.68 -30.43 -22.61
CA LEU A 4 -56.30 -31.10 -21.47
C LEU A 4 -56.08 -32.63 -21.51
N LYS A 5 -55.38 -33.16 -20.52
CA LYS A 5 -55.93 -34.18 -19.62
C LYS A 5 -55.00 -34.57 -18.49
N ILE A 6 -55.54 -34.38 -17.33
CA ILE A 6 -55.32 -34.92 -16.00
C ILE A 6 -55.28 -36.48 -16.06
N LEU A 7 -54.39 -37.08 -15.26
CA LEU A 7 -54.74 -38.33 -14.56
C LEU A 7 -53.97 -38.38 -13.23
N LEU A 8 -54.77 -38.34 -12.17
CA LEU A 8 -54.49 -38.76 -10.81
C LEU A 8 -54.09 -40.25 -10.81
N ASN A 9 -53.08 -40.60 -10.01
CA ASN A 9 -53.20 -41.89 -9.31
C ASN A 9 -52.55 -41.84 -7.92
N THR A 10 -53.32 -42.30 -6.99
CA THR A 10 -53.22 -42.33 -5.54
C THR A 10 -52.26 -43.41 -5.03
N ALA A 11 -51.74 -43.12 -3.83
CA ALA A 11 -51.43 -44.05 -2.72
C ALA A 11 -50.02 -44.68 -2.69
N CYS A 12 -49.22 -44.40 -1.75
CA CYS A 12 -49.15 -45.18 -0.51
C CYS A 12 -48.20 -44.55 0.48
N ALA A 13 -48.74 -44.22 1.65
CA ALA A 13 -47.95 -43.72 2.77
C ALA A 13 -47.18 -44.89 3.40
N VAL A 14 -45.88 -44.72 3.56
CA VAL A 14 -45.09 -45.45 4.54
C VAL A 14 -44.37 -44.45 5.41
N PHE A 15 -44.88 -44.29 6.63
CA PHE A 15 -44.20 -43.56 7.69
C PHE A 15 -42.99 -44.36 8.15
N PHE A 16 -41.79 -43.92 7.81
CA PHE A 16 -40.58 -44.30 8.54
C PHE A 16 -40.22 -43.16 9.47
N VAL A 17 -40.58 -43.35 10.74
CA VAL A 17 -40.07 -42.53 11.83
C VAL A 17 -38.62 -42.92 12.06
N PHE A 18 -37.68 -42.11 11.56
CA PHE A 18 -36.30 -42.19 12.01
C PHE A 18 -36.13 -41.18 13.14
N ASP A 19 -36.08 -41.73 14.36
CA ASP A 19 -35.55 -41.03 15.52
C ASP A 19 -34.06 -40.77 15.29
N VAL A 20 -33.73 -39.57 14.81
CA VAL A 20 -32.35 -39.10 14.79
C VAL A 20 -32.10 -38.32 16.07
N SER A 21 -31.68 -39.04 17.11
CA SER A 21 -31.08 -38.43 18.28
C SER A 21 -29.84 -37.66 17.85
N TRP A 22 -30.01 -36.37 17.64
CA TRP A 22 -28.88 -35.44 17.45
C TRP A 22 -28.22 -35.20 18.82
N THR A 23 -27.24 -36.03 19.16
CA THR A 23 -26.28 -35.66 20.21
C THR A 23 -25.47 -34.49 19.70
N HIS A 24 -25.71 -33.30 20.26
CA HIS A 24 -24.88 -32.11 20.09
C HIS A 24 -23.52 -32.40 20.72
N SER A 25 -22.60 -32.96 19.94
CA SER A 25 -21.17 -32.82 20.23
C SER A 25 -20.79 -31.40 19.90
N VAL A 26 -20.83 -30.54 20.90
CA VAL A 26 -20.15 -29.24 20.87
C VAL A 26 -18.65 -29.54 20.80
N LEU A 27 -18.14 -29.59 19.57
CA LEU A 27 -16.71 -29.46 19.35
C LEU A 27 -16.32 -28.05 19.82
N ASN A 28 -15.80 -27.97 21.04
CA ASN A 28 -15.01 -26.83 21.47
C ASN A 28 -13.78 -26.74 20.54
N VAL A 29 -13.93 -26.01 19.43
CA VAL A 29 -12.78 -25.49 18.73
C VAL A 29 -12.20 -24.41 19.64
N ALA A 30 -11.21 -24.80 20.43
CA ALA A 30 -10.32 -23.84 21.06
C ALA A 30 -9.65 -23.08 19.91
N GLU A 31 -10.22 -21.95 19.58
CA GLU A 31 -9.67 -20.97 18.64
C GLU A 31 -8.34 -20.52 19.24
N SER A 32 -7.26 -21.03 18.66
CA SER A 32 -5.91 -20.69 19.08
C SER A 32 -5.66 -19.21 18.77
N GLY A 33 -5.90 -18.37 19.77
CA GLY A 33 -5.67 -16.94 19.73
C GLY A 33 -4.19 -16.52 19.55
N GLU A 34 -3.29 -17.48 19.39
CA GLU A 34 -1.85 -17.23 19.26
C GLU A 34 -1.40 -16.78 17.87
N ALA A 35 -2.09 -17.20 16.80
CA ALA A 35 -1.70 -16.82 15.45
C ALA A 35 -1.98 -15.34 15.13
N SER A 36 -3.01 -14.75 15.74
CA SER A 36 -3.37 -13.33 15.54
C SER A 36 -2.42 -12.36 16.27
N ALA A 37 -1.90 -12.77 17.42
CA ALA A 37 -0.98 -11.95 18.22
C ALA A 37 0.43 -11.83 17.59
N ILE A 38 0.88 -12.88 16.89
CA ILE A 38 2.23 -12.91 16.28
C ILE A 38 2.33 -12.00 15.06
N VAL A 39 1.24 -11.80 14.32
CA VAL A 39 1.23 -10.90 13.16
C VAL A 39 1.15 -9.43 13.57
N ALA A 40 0.48 -9.12 14.68
CA ALA A 40 0.35 -7.75 15.18
C ALA A 40 1.66 -7.16 15.73
N SER A 41 2.63 -7.99 16.14
CA SER A 41 3.87 -7.53 16.79
C SER A 41 4.98 -7.08 15.84
N LYS A 42 4.78 -7.15 14.53
CA LYS A 42 5.82 -6.88 13.52
C LYS A 42 5.62 -5.64 12.65
N ILE A 43 4.53 -4.91 12.82
CA ILE A 43 4.36 -3.66 12.06
C ILE A 43 5.10 -2.56 12.82
N PRO A 44 6.17 -1.97 12.26
CA PRO A 44 6.85 -0.86 12.90
C PRO A 44 5.87 0.30 13.11
N ASP A 45 5.82 0.84 14.33
CA ASP A 45 5.02 2.04 14.64
C ASP A 45 5.69 3.28 14.01
N ARG A 46 5.53 3.42 12.70
CA ARG A 46 6.02 4.56 11.92
C ARG A 46 4.83 5.44 11.51
N PRO A 47 5.00 6.77 11.51
CA PRO A 47 3.95 7.64 11.02
C PRO A 47 3.51 7.25 9.60
N TYR A 48 2.20 7.27 9.34
CA TYR A 48 1.58 6.90 8.05
C TYR A 48 1.86 5.47 7.58
N GLU A 49 2.23 4.54 8.46
CA GLU A 49 2.63 3.16 8.12
C GLU A 49 1.64 2.49 7.17
N PHE A 50 0.36 2.44 7.56
CA PHE A 50 -0.67 1.79 6.75
C PHE A 50 -0.80 2.42 5.35
N LEU A 51 -0.78 3.74 5.26
CA LEU A 51 -0.97 4.46 4.00
C LEU A 51 0.25 4.29 3.07
N ILE A 52 1.47 4.39 3.63
CA ILE A 52 2.71 4.18 2.88
C ILE A 52 2.79 2.74 2.40
N GLN A 53 2.50 1.75 3.26
CA GLN A 53 2.49 0.34 2.88
C GLN A 53 1.49 0.05 1.76
N LYS A 54 0.25 0.54 1.90
CA LYS A 54 -0.81 0.39 0.89
C LYS A 54 -0.37 0.93 -0.48
N LEU A 55 0.20 2.15 -0.51
CA LEU A 55 0.62 2.79 -1.76
C LEU A 55 1.91 2.19 -2.32
N ALA A 56 2.86 1.82 -1.48
CA ALA A 56 4.08 1.14 -1.90
C ALA A 56 3.75 -0.19 -2.58
N ASN A 57 2.86 -0.99 -2.00
CA ASN A 57 2.37 -2.23 -2.60
C ASN A 57 1.62 -1.98 -3.91
N LYS A 58 0.71 -0.98 -3.94
CA LYS A 58 -0.04 -0.59 -5.15
C LYS A 58 0.88 -0.26 -6.33
N TYR A 59 2.02 0.37 -6.06
CA TYR A 59 2.96 0.85 -7.09
C TYR A 59 4.24 -0.01 -7.21
N ASN A 60 4.30 -1.17 -6.54
CA ASN A 60 5.45 -2.09 -6.57
C ASN A 60 6.77 -1.43 -6.15
N VAL A 61 6.72 -0.61 -5.09
CA VAL A 61 7.89 -0.02 -4.44
C VAL A 61 8.17 -0.78 -3.14
N PRO A 62 9.41 -1.15 -2.83
CA PRO A 62 9.71 -1.73 -1.52
C PRO A 62 9.29 -0.79 -0.38
N VAL A 63 8.49 -1.29 0.57
CA VAL A 63 7.89 -0.49 1.66
C VAL A 63 8.95 0.27 2.44
N ASN A 64 10.06 -0.39 2.80
CA ASN A 64 11.15 0.25 3.53
C ASN A 64 11.84 1.37 2.71
N LEU A 65 11.93 1.23 1.37
CA LEU A 65 12.44 2.30 0.51
C LEU A 65 11.49 3.51 0.49
N ALA A 66 10.18 3.27 0.41
CA ALA A 66 9.18 4.32 0.48
C ALA A 66 9.27 5.10 1.80
N HIS A 67 9.36 4.39 2.93
CA HIS A 67 9.58 5.01 4.25
C HIS A 67 10.89 5.78 4.32
N ALA A 68 11.97 5.24 3.75
CA ALA A 68 13.27 5.91 3.73
C ALA A 68 13.22 7.24 2.96
N VAL A 69 12.49 7.28 1.83
CA VAL A 69 12.27 8.50 1.07
C VAL A 69 11.47 9.51 1.90
N VAL A 70 10.31 9.13 2.46
CA VAL A 70 9.49 10.01 3.30
C VAL A 70 10.29 10.54 4.51
N LYS A 71 11.07 9.68 5.16
CA LYS A 71 11.95 10.07 6.28
C LYS A 71 12.96 11.14 5.86
N VAL A 72 13.62 10.97 4.74
CA VAL A 72 14.67 11.89 4.28
C VAL A 72 14.06 13.19 3.75
N GLU A 73 12.92 13.14 3.04
CA GLU A 73 12.26 14.29 2.44
C GLU A 73 11.63 15.22 3.49
N SER A 74 10.92 14.66 4.44
CA SER A 74 10.08 15.46 5.35
C SER A 74 10.23 15.12 6.83
N ASN A 75 10.95 14.03 7.15
CA ASN A 75 10.87 13.44 8.49
C ASN A 75 9.42 13.19 8.94
N TYR A 76 8.56 12.74 8.00
CA TYR A 76 7.12 12.51 8.17
C TYR A 76 6.28 13.77 8.49
N LYS A 77 6.77 14.96 8.21
CA LYS A 77 6.03 16.21 8.40
C LYS A 77 5.22 16.56 7.15
N ALA A 78 3.90 16.43 7.19
CA ALA A 78 3.03 16.68 6.04
C ALA A 78 2.94 18.17 5.65
N GLY A 79 3.03 19.08 6.61
CA GLY A 79 2.81 20.52 6.40
C GLY A 79 4.04 21.30 5.91
N ILE A 80 5.14 20.66 5.52
CA ILE A 80 6.34 21.39 5.12
C ILE A 80 6.36 21.75 3.63
N LYS A 81 7.02 22.87 3.32
CA LYS A 81 7.31 23.33 1.98
C LYS A 81 8.81 23.52 1.81
N GLY A 82 9.37 22.91 0.78
CA GLY A 82 10.76 23.08 0.41
C GLY A 82 11.06 24.40 -0.27
N ALA A 83 12.34 24.77 -0.34
CA ALA A 83 12.79 26.06 -0.88
C ALA A 83 12.47 26.24 -2.37
N ALA A 84 12.41 25.16 -3.16
CA ALA A 84 12.04 25.19 -4.58
C ALA A 84 10.55 24.86 -4.83
N GLY A 85 9.70 24.95 -3.79
CA GLY A 85 8.27 24.76 -3.87
C GLY A 85 7.81 23.30 -3.78
N GLU A 86 8.67 22.42 -3.31
CA GLU A 86 8.32 21.04 -2.98
C GLU A 86 7.35 21.01 -1.78
N ILE A 87 6.41 20.05 -1.77
CA ILE A 87 5.33 20.00 -0.78
C ILE A 87 5.25 18.64 -0.10
N GLY A 88 5.07 18.66 1.20
CA GLY A 88 4.55 17.60 2.03
C GLY A 88 5.50 16.43 2.26
N LEU A 89 4.92 15.28 2.54
CA LEU A 89 5.62 14.06 3.00
C LEU A 89 6.73 13.60 2.06
N MET A 90 6.49 13.66 0.75
CA MET A 90 7.41 13.20 -0.28
C MET A 90 8.04 14.36 -1.06
N GLN A 91 7.89 15.60 -0.58
CA GLN A 91 8.46 16.82 -1.18
C GLN A 91 8.28 16.84 -2.72
N ILE A 92 7.03 16.60 -3.15
CA ILE A 92 6.71 16.59 -4.58
C ILE A 92 6.42 18.02 -5.07
N LYS A 93 6.96 18.38 -6.23
CA LYS A 93 6.64 19.68 -6.87
C LYS A 93 5.25 19.64 -7.48
N PRO A 94 4.47 20.72 -7.40
CA PRO A 94 3.15 20.79 -8.05
C PRO A 94 3.21 20.48 -9.55
N SER A 95 4.25 20.94 -10.26
CA SER A 95 4.46 20.62 -11.68
C SER A 95 4.67 19.12 -11.92
N THR A 96 5.43 18.45 -11.04
CA THR A 96 5.63 17.00 -11.11
C THR A 96 4.33 16.24 -10.87
N ALA A 97 3.56 16.62 -9.85
CA ALA A 97 2.26 16.02 -9.57
C ALA A 97 1.29 16.20 -10.76
N ARG A 98 1.24 17.39 -11.37
CA ARG A 98 0.42 17.65 -12.56
C ARG A 98 0.83 16.77 -13.74
N GLY A 99 2.13 16.59 -13.97
CA GLY A 99 2.65 15.67 -15.00
C GLY A 99 2.27 14.19 -14.76
N LEU A 100 1.81 13.86 -13.55
CA LEU A 100 1.29 12.54 -13.18
C LEU A 100 -0.26 12.49 -13.15
N GLY A 101 -0.94 13.55 -13.61
CA GLY A 101 -2.39 13.62 -13.69
C GLY A 101 -3.07 14.25 -12.46
N PHE A 102 -2.33 14.95 -11.59
CA PHE A 102 -2.93 15.72 -10.51
C PHE A 102 -3.65 16.97 -11.05
N SER A 103 -4.93 17.11 -10.75
CA SER A 103 -5.78 18.25 -11.16
C SER A 103 -6.22 19.16 -10.01
N GLY A 104 -5.89 18.80 -8.77
CA GLY A 104 -6.25 19.55 -7.58
C GLY A 104 -5.49 20.87 -7.40
N SER A 105 -5.81 21.61 -6.36
CA SER A 105 -5.09 22.82 -5.96
C SER A 105 -3.72 22.50 -5.36
N VAL A 106 -2.83 23.48 -5.29
CA VAL A 106 -1.54 23.33 -4.61
C VAL A 106 -1.73 22.97 -3.13
N GLN A 107 -2.79 23.47 -2.51
CA GLN A 107 -3.13 23.22 -1.12
C GLN A 107 -3.47 21.73 -0.89
N ASP A 108 -4.10 21.06 -1.84
CA ASP A 108 -4.45 19.65 -1.73
C ASP A 108 -3.21 18.73 -1.68
N LEU A 109 -2.03 19.20 -2.11
CA LEU A 109 -0.79 18.46 -1.97
C LEU A 109 -0.25 18.41 -0.53
N TYR A 110 -0.80 19.19 0.40
CA TYR A 110 -0.48 19.06 1.82
C TYR A 110 -1.28 17.95 2.51
N ASP A 111 -2.36 17.47 1.86
CA ASP A 111 -3.06 16.26 2.33
C ASP A 111 -2.14 15.04 2.23
N PRO A 112 -1.92 14.29 3.33
CA PRO A 112 -1.03 13.14 3.35
C PRO A 112 -1.34 12.09 2.28
N ALA A 113 -2.63 11.78 2.06
CA ALA A 113 -3.02 10.74 1.11
C ALA A 113 -2.73 11.16 -0.33
N THR A 114 -3.07 12.40 -0.68
CA THR A 114 -2.80 13.00 -1.99
C THR A 114 -1.29 13.09 -2.25
N ASN A 115 -0.53 13.58 -1.27
CA ASN A 115 0.93 13.72 -1.39
C ASN A 115 1.61 12.37 -1.61
N LEU A 116 1.27 11.37 -0.78
CA LEU A 116 1.82 10.02 -0.89
C LEU A 116 1.40 9.34 -2.20
N GLU A 117 0.18 9.55 -2.69
CA GLU A 117 -0.27 8.97 -3.96
C GLU A 117 0.62 9.43 -5.13
N TYR A 118 0.81 10.76 -5.29
CA TYR A 118 1.60 11.30 -6.41
C TYR A 118 3.10 11.15 -6.20
N GLY A 119 3.58 11.28 -4.97
CA GLY A 119 4.98 11.00 -4.63
C GLY A 119 5.36 9.55 -4.87
N MET A 120 4.49 8.60 -4.52
CA MET A 120 4.73 7.17 -4.73
C MET A 120 4.72 6.80 -6.22
N ARG A 121 3.82 7.38 -7.03
CA ARG A 121 3.83 7.23 -8.50
C ARG A 121 5.16 7.69 -9.10
N TYR A 122 5.66 8.83 -8.63
CA TYR A 122 6.95 9.35 -9.10
C TYR A 122 8.12 8.46 -8.67
N LEU A 123 8.12 7.99 -7.43
CA LEU A 123 9.13 7.07 -6.89
C LEU A 123 9.12 5.71 -7.62
N ALA A 124 7.95 5.16 -7.87
CA ALA A 124 7.78 3.91 -8.59
C ALA A 124 8.40 3.96 -10.00
N ARG A 125 8.17 5.06 -10.72
CA ARG A 125 8.79 5.26 -12.03
C ARG A 125 10.32 5.37 -11.92
N ALA A 126 10.85 6.09 -10.92
CA ALA A 126 12.27 6.16 -10.64
C ALA A 126 12.86 4.77 -10.34
N TYR A 127 12.16 3.98 -9.51
CA TYR A 127 12.53 2.61 -9.14
C TYR A 127 12.60 1.68 -10.35
N LYS A 128 11.57 1.70 -11.19
CA LYS A 128 11.53 0.93 -12.45
C LYS A 128 12.67 1.33 -13.39
N LEU A 129 12.88 2.62 -13.62
CA LEU A 129 13.92 3.14 -14.53
C LEU A 129 15.35 2.89 -14.04
N SER A 130 15.53 2.59 -12.77
CA SER A 130 16.84 2.27 -12.17
C SER A 130 17.12 0.77 -12.06
N GLY A 131 16.20 -0.08 -12.56
CA GLY A 131 16.30 -1.53 -12.39
C GLY A 131 16.27 -1.97 -10.92
N GLY A 132 15.59 -1.23 -10.05
CA GLY A 132 15.49 -1.55 -8.61
C GLY A 132 16.69 -1.13 -7.75
N SER A 133 17.73 -0.53 -8.34
CA SER A 133 18.89 -0.04 -7.60
C SER A 133 18.49 1.12 -6.67
N THR A 134 18.80 1.01 -5.39
CA THR A 134 18.47 2.07 -4.40
C THR A 134 19.07 3.42 -4.80
N CYS A 135 20.37 3.52 -5.04
CA CYS A 135 20.99 4.81 -5.40
C CYS A 135 20.59 5.28 -6.80
N GLY A 136 20.33 4.37 -7.74
CA GLY A 136 19.76 4.72 -9.03
C GLY A 136 18.36 5.31 -8.92
N THR A 137 17.54 4.75 -8.05
CA THR A 137 16.19 5.27 -7.73
C THR A 137 16.28 6.69 -7.14
N ILE A 138 17.13 6.88 -6.16
CA ILE A 138 17.32 8.18 -5.51
C ILE A 138 17.87 9.23 -6.48
N LEU A 139 18.81 8.86 -7.35
CA LEU A 139 19.26 9.75 -8.42
C LEU A 139 18.07 10.24 -9.28
N LYS A 140 17.26 9.30 -9.76
CA LYS A 140 16.13 9.60 -10.64
C LYS A 140 15.00 10.34 -9.93
N TYR A 141 14.81 10.06 -8.65
CA TYR A 141 13.83 10.77 -7.82
C TYR A 141 14.24 12.21 -7.59
N ASN A 142 15.48 12.45 -7.19
CA ASN A 142 16.01 13.75 -6.82
C ASN A 142 16.38 14.64 -8.04
N ALA A 143 17.03 14.06 -9.05
CA ALA A 143 17.55 14.80 -10.21
C ALA A 143 16.71 14.64 -11.48
N GLY A 144 15.55 13.96 -11.37
CA GLY A 144 14.65 13.70 -12.49
C GLY A 144 14.89 12.37 -13.18
N HIS A 145 13.83 11.80 -13.77
CA HIS A 145 13.82 10.44 -14.34
C HIS A 145 14.85 10.24 -15.47
N ALA A 146 15.23 11.29 -16.18
CA ALA A 146 16.23 11.25 -17.24
C ALA A 146 17.69 11.27 -16.73
N ALA A 147 17.91 11.50 -15.43
CA ALA A 147 19.27 11.56 -14.87
C ALA A 147 20.01 10.24 -15.06
N LYS A 148 21.24 10.33 -15.60
CA LYS A 148 22.12 9.17 -15.91
C LYS A 148 23.40 9.16 -15.06
N LYS A 149 23.86 10.33 -14.59
CA LYS A 149 25.10 10.46 -13.83
C LYS A 149 24.82 10.91 -12.41
N MET A 150 25.40 10.20 -11.44
CA MET A 150 25.30 10.56 -10.02
C MET A 150 25.95 11.93 -9.81
N ASN A 151 25.24 12.80 -9.09
CA ASN A 151 25.75 14.10 -8.63
C ASN A 151 25.91 14.08 -7.10
N SER A 152 26.62 15.07 -6.56
CA SER A 152 26.94 15.14 -5.13
C SER A 152 25.70 15.23 -4.23
N ILE A 153 24.63 15.91 -4.67
CA ILE A 153 23.36 16.05 -3.92
C ILE A 153 22.66 14.71 -3.85
N SER A 154 22.47 14.05 -4.98
CA SER A 154 21.83 12.72 -5.04
C SER A 154 22.65 11.65 -4.32
N ALA A 155 24.00 11.75 -4.34
CA ALA A 155 24.88 10.85 -3.59
C ALA A 155 24.68 11.00 -2.08
N LYS A 156 24.66 12.23 -1.56
CA LYS A 156 24.37 12.52 -0.15
C LYS A 156 22.96 12.04 0.24
N TYR A 157 21.98 12.24 -0.62
CA TYR A 157 20.63 11.73 -0.40
C TYR A 157 20.63 10.19 -0.34
N CYS A 158 21.26 9.51 -1.29
CA CYS A 158 21.36 8.06 -1.26
C CYS A 158 22.04 7.55 0.01
N ALA A 159 23.09 8.22 0.50
CA ALA A 159 23.73 7.85 1.76
C ALA A 159 22.75 7.90 2.94
N LYS A 160 21.94 8.96 3.07
CA LYS A 160 20.90 9.08 4.11
C LYS A 160 19.87 7.95 4.02
N VAL A 161 19.40 7.63 2.81
CA VAL A 161 18.46 6.53 2.57
C VAL A 161 19.07 5.19 2.99
N LYS A 162 20.32 4.92 2.62
CA LYS A 162 21.02 3.68 3.01
C LYS A 162 21.19 3.58 4.53
N THR A 163 21.54 4.66 5.20
CA THR A 163 21.64 4.70 6.67
C THR A 163 20.31 4.34 7.31
N TYR A 164 19.19 4.95 6.86
CA TYR A 164 17.88 4.62 7.38
C TYR A 164 17.49 3.15 7.09
N LEU A 165 17.74 2.65 5.89
CA LEU A 165 17.46 1.25 5.56
C LEU A 165 18.28 0.27 6.42
N ALA A 166 19.50 0.63 6.78
CA ALA A 166 20.34 -0.19 7.66
C ALA A 166 19.81 -0.21 9.12
N SER A 167 19.17 0.86 9.58
CA SER A 167 18.56 0.92 10.93
C SER A 167 17.26 0.12 11.06
N LEU A 168 16.73 -0.40 9.96
CA LEU A 168 15.51 -1.22 9.96
C LEU A 168 15.78 -2.73 9.99
N LYS A 169 17.03 -3.14 10.03
CA LYS A 169 17.48 -4.53 10.12
C LYS A 169 17.66 -4.94 11.57
#